data_8b19cc45fc3b0f098f6f331caca2913e
#
_entry.id   8b19cc45fc3b0f098f6f331caca2913e
#
_cell.length_a   1.000
_cell.length_b   1.000
_cell.length_c   1.000
_cell.angle_alpha   90.00
_cell.angle_beta   90.00
_cell.angle_gamma   90.00
#
_symmetry.space_group_name_H-M   'P 1'
#
loop_
_entity.id
_entity.type
_entity.pdbx_description
1 polymer ?
#
loop_
_entity_poly.entity_id
_entity_poly.type
_entity_poly.pdbx_seq_one_letter_code
_entity_poly.pdbx_strand_id
1 'polypeptide(L)'
;MKRMMIALLLAGVSVLSAETEFLKPEGLSPANGYTHVVVTGPGKLAFISGQVANDPQGKLVGRGDLKAQTEQVFQNLKRALAAAGTSFEHVVKITWFVRDYKPDMLPVLRDVRNRYVNTAAPPASSLVGVAALFQGDYLIEVEAVAVVPAKK
;
A
#
# COMPACT_ATOMS: atom_id res chain seq x y z
N MET A 1 27.28 -51.07 -33.49
CA MET A 1 26.89 -50.51 -32.20
C MET A 1 26.30 -49.13 -32.44
N LYS A 2 24.95 -48.98 -32.45
CA LYS A 2 24.24 -47.72 -32.66
C LYS A 2 24.02 -47.06 -31.28
N ARG A 3 24.64 -45.90 -31.05
CA ARG A 3 24.40 -45.08 -29.86
C ARG A 3 23.08 -44.34 -30.05
N MET A 4 22.10 -44.67 -29.24
CA MET A 4 20.81 -43.97 -29.16
C MET A 4 20.98 -42.75 -28.25
N MET A 5 20.97 -41.54 -28.85
CA MET A 5 20.94 -40.27 -28.09
C MET A 5 19.49 -40.03 -27.64
N ILE A 6 19.26 -40.11 -26.34
CA ILE A 6 18.00 -39.71 -25.75
C ILE A 6 18.07 -38.16 -25.56
N ALA A 7 17.30 -37.44 -26.37
CA ALA A 7 17.11 -36.02 -26.19
C ALA A 7 16.10 -35.79 -25.04
N LEU A 8 16.59 -35.27 -23.91
CA LEU A 8 15.77 -34.88 -22.78
C LEU A 8 15.07 -33.54 -23.11
N LEU A 9 13.81 -33.58 -23.49
CA LEU A 9 12.98 -32.36 -23.62
C LEU A 9 12.70 -31.83 -22.23
N LEU A 10 13.40 -30.77 -21.81
CA LEU A 10 13.03 -29.96 -20.68
C LEU A 10 11.81 -29.12 -21.10
N ALA A 11 10.60 -29.57 -20.75
CA ALA A 11 9.40 -28.76 -20.81
C ALA A 11 9.53 -27.64 -19.76
N GLY A 12 9.88 -26.46 -20.24
CA GLY A 12 9.87 -25.26 -19.39
C GLY A 12 8.45 -24.98 -18.91
N VAL A 13 8.19 -25.19 -17.63
CA VAL A 13 6.95 -24.72 -16.99
C VAL A 13 7.02 -23.20 -16.95
N SER A 14 6.36 -22.56 -17.91
CA SER A 14 6.09 -21.12 -17.83
C SER A 14 5.15 -20.90 -16.64
N VAL A 15 5.70 -20.46 -15.52
CA VAL A 15 4.89 -19.95 -14.42
C VAL A 15 4.31 -18.63 -14.92
N LEU A 16 3.03 -18.66 -15.36
CA LEU A 16 2.29 -17.44 -15.62
C LEU A 16 2.26 -16.66 -14.29
N SER A 17 3.00 -15.56 -14.24
CA SER A 17 2.91 -14.61 -13.13
C SER A 17 1.50 -14.01 -13.19
N ALA A 18 0.61 -14.45 -12.29
CA ALA A 18 -0.69 -13.81 -12.18
C ALA A 18 -0.48 -12.36 -11.78
N GLU A 19 -0.98 -11.43 -12.59
CA GLU A 19 -0.95 -10.00 -12.30
C GLU A 19 -1.87 -9.67 -11.12
N THR A 20 -1.64 -8.51 -10.51
CA THR A 20 -2.54 -7.99 -9.47
C THR A 20 -3.85 -7.55 -10.13
N GLU A 21 -4.97 -8.06 -9.63
CA GLU A 21 -6.30 -7.77 -10.13
C GLU A 21 -7.03 -6.80 -9.20
N PHE A 22 -7.70 -5.81 -9.78
CA PHE A 22 -8.48 -4.79 -9.07
C PHE A 22 -9.96 -5.01 -9.39
N LEU A 23 -10.67 -5.72 -8.51
CA LEU A 23 -12.02 -6.20 -8.77
C LEU A 23 -13.08 -5.17 -8.36
N LYS A 24 -14.16 -5.12 -9.16
CA LYS A 24 -15.36 -4.32 -8.92
C LYS A 24 -16.55 -5.28 -8.82
N PRO A 25 -16.79 -5.90 -7.65
CA PRO A 25 -17.87 -6.87 -7.48
C PRO A 25 -19.25 -6.25 -7.73
N GLU A 26 -20.12 -7.00 -8.38
CA GLU A 26 -21.53 -6.62 -8.51
C GLU A 26 -22.23 -6.59 -7.14
N GLY A 27 -23.25 -5.76 -7.01
CA GLY A 27 -24.02 -5.63 -5.77
C GLY A 27 -23.37 -4.78 -4.68
N LEU A 28 -22.16 -4.26 -4.89
CA LEU A 28 -21.54 -3.28 -4.02
C LEU A 28 -21.72 -1.85 -4.54
N SER A 29 -21.77 -0.88 -3.61
CA SER A 29 -21.81 0.54 -3.98
C SER A 29 -20.56 0.94 -4.79
N PRO A 30 -20.66 1.95 -5.67
CA PRO A 30 -19.49 2.43 -6.41
C PRO A 30 -18.35 2.83 -5.46
N ALA A 31 -17.16 2.31 -5.71
CA ALA A 31 -15.97 2.70 -4.97
C ALA A 31 -15.51 4.11 -5.41
N ASN A 32 -15.22 4.98 -4.44
CA ASN A 32 -14.75 6.32 -4.71
C ASN A 32 -13.33 6.50 -4.13
N GLY A 33 -12.33 6.38 -4.99
CA GLY A 33 -10.93 6.55 -4.63
C GLY A 33 -10.30 5.36 -3.88
N TYR A 34 -10.88 4.17 -3.97
CA TYR A 34 -10.34 2.90 -3.49
C TYR A 34 -10.84 1.75 -4.36
N THR A 35 -10.27 0.57 -4.20
CA THR A 35 -10.76 -0.68 -4.81
C THR A 35 -11.38 -1.57 -3.73
N HIS A 36 -12.54 -2.17 -4.02
CA HIS A 36 -13.20 -3.06 -3.07
C HIS A 36 -12.39 -4.31 -2.76
N VAL A 37 -11.86 -4.95 -3.80
CA VAL A 37 -11.09 -6.21 -3.68
C VAL A 37 -9.87 -6.12 -4.57
N VAL A 38 -8.71 -6.38 -3.99
CA VAL A 38 -7.45 -6.55 -4.73
C VAL A 38 -6.98 -7.98 -4.52
N VAL A 39 -6.80 -8.72 -5.62
CA VAL A 39 -6.23 -10.07 -5.62
C VAL A 39 -4.81 -9.97 -6.13
N THR A 40 -3.86 -10.51 -5.39
CA THR A 40 -2.44 -10.50 -5.78
C THR A 40 -2.05 -11.83 -6.41
N GLY A 41 -1.18 -11.77 -7.41
CA GLY A 41 -0.48 -12.94 -7.89
C GLY A 41 0.53 -13.48 -6.86
N PRO A 42 1.25 -14.56 -7.20
CA PRO A 42 2.28 -15.11 -6.33
C PRO A 42 3.40 -14.08 -6.09
N GLY A 43 3.84 -13.97 -4.86
CA GLY A 43 4.91 -13.05 -4.45
C GLY A 43 5.05 -13.01 -2.94
N LYS A 44 6.11 -12.37 -2.46
CA LYS A 44 6.26 -12.07 -1.04
C LYS A 44 5.40 -10.87 -0.69
N LEU A 45 4.80 -10.88 0.49
CA LEU A 45 4.08 -9.73 1.03
C LEU A 45 4.98 -8.98 2.02
N ALA A 46 5.00 -7.66 1.90
CA ALA A 46 5.55 -6.76 2.88
C ALA A 46 4.41 -6.14 3.68
N PHE A 47 4.42 -6.37 4.98
CA PHE A 47 3.50 -5.74 5.93
C PHE A 47 4.23 -4.53 6.53
N ILE A 48 3.77 -3.34 6.21
CA ILE A 48 4.35 -2.10 6.72
C ILE A 48 3.53 -1.65 7.93
N SER A 49 4.18 -1.61 9.07
CA SER A 49 3.57 -1.13 10.33
C SER A 49 3.06 0.29 10.19
N GLY A 50 2.15 0.69 11.07
CA GLY A 50 1.64 2.05 11.14
C GLY A 50 2.78 3.08 11.17
N GLN A 51 2.74 4.00 10.23
CA GLN A 51 3.67 5.13 10.15
C GLN A 51 2.97 6.36 10.65
N VAL A 52 3.66 7.11 11.51
CA VAL A 52 3.25 8.41 12.02
C VAL A 52 4.17 9.51 11.50
N ALA A 53 3.82 10.76 11.77
CA ALA A 53 4.50 11.92 11.23
C ALA A 53 5.83 12.25 11.96
N ASN A 54 6.71 11.27 12.10
CA ASN A 54 8.05 11.47 12.67
C ASN A 54 9.11 11.68 11.59
N ASP A 55 10.05 12.58 11.87
CA ASP A 55 11.30 12.67 11.13
C ASP A 55 12.24 11.49 11.49
N PRO A 56 13.42 11.35 10.83
CA PRO A 56 14.37 10.30 11.15
C PRO A 56 14.95 10.35 12.58
N GLN A 57 14.81 11.46 13.29
CA GLN A 57 15.23 11.63 14.68
C GLN A 57 14.08 11.32 15.67
N GLY A 58 12.93 10.88 15.18
CA GLY A 58 11.75 10.59 15.99
C GLY A 58 10.95 11.81 16.44
N LYS A 59 11.26 12.99 15.92
CA LYS A 59 10.56 14.23 16.24
C LYS A 59 9.31 14.38 15.38
N LEU A 60 8.18 14.79 16.01
CA LEU A 60 6.94 15.07 15.31
C LEU A 60 7.09 16.23 14.32
N VAL A 61 6.67 16.00 13.09
CA VAL A 61 6.55 17.00 12.03
C VAL A 61 5.08 17.44 11.92
N GLY A 62 4.83 18.75 11.76
CA GLY A 62 3.49 19.26 11.51
C GLY A 62 2.53 19.16 12.71
N ARG A 63 2.97 19.56 13.91
CA ARG A 63 2.10 19.63 15.10
C ARG A 63 0.84 20.43 14.78
N GLY A 64 -0.35 19.83 14.94
CA GLY A 64 -1.65 20.43 14.66
C GLY A 64 -1.99 20.62 13.18
N ASP A 65 -1.11 20.21 12.26
CA ASP A 65 -1.31 20.32 10.81
C ASP A 65 -1.50 18.93 10.19
N LEU A 66 -2.75 18.56 9.89
CA LEU A 66 -3.10 17.28 9.31
C LEU A 66 -2.43 17.05 7.94
N LYS A 67 -2.31 18.09 7.11
CA LYS A 67 -1.69 17.99 5.79
C LYS A 67 -0.20 17.67 5.93
N ALA A 68 0.52 18.46 6.74
CA ALA A 68 1.94 18.25 6.97
C ALA A 68 2.22 16.87 7.61
N GLN A 69 1.39 16.42 8.56
CA GLN A 69 1.51 15.08 9.12
C GLN A 69 1.25 13.99 8.08
N THR A 70 0.22 14.13 7.25
CA THR A 70 -0.06 13.15 6.18
C THR A 70 1.11 13.07 5.18
N GLU A 71 1.68 14.19 4.77
CA GLU A 71 2.88 14.23 3.91
C GLU A 71 4.04 13.43 4.52
N GLN A 72 4.34 13.69 5.78
CA GLN A 72 5.45 13.02 6.47
C GLN A 72 5.19 11.51 6.59
N VAL A 73 3.96 11.12 6.90
CA VAL A 73 3.54 9.71 6.96
C VAL A 73 3.78 9.00 5.62
N PHE A 74 3.36 9.61 4.50
CA PHE A 74 3.56 9.01 3.17
C PHE A 74 5.04 8.96 2.75
N GLN A 75 5.85 9.93 3.17
CA GLN A 75 7.30 9.86 2.99
C GLN A 75 7.91 8.70 3.79
N ASN A 76 7.44 8.46 5.02
CA ASN A 76 7.89 7.35 5.84
C ASN A 76 7.48 6.01 5.24
N LEU A 77 6.23 5.88 4.78
CA LEU A 77 5.77 4.70 4.02
C LEU A 77 6.63 4.45 2.77
N LYS A 78 6.97 5.51 2.01
CA LYS A 78 7.85 5.39 0.84
C LYS A 78 9.22 4.81 1.21
N ARG A 79 9.81 5.24 2.32
CA ARG A 79 11.09 4.71 2.81
C ARG A 79 10.97 3.25 3.25
N ALA A 80 9.90 2.91 3.98
CA ALA A 80 9.63 1.55 4.44
C ALA A 80 9.41 0.58 3.26
N LEU A 81 8.63 0.99 2.26
CA LEU A 81 8.42 0.22 1.03
C LEU A 81 9.73 0.00 0.26
N ALA A 82 10.54 1.02 0.11
CA ALA A 82 11.85 0.92 -0.55
C ALA A 82 12.78 -0.05 0.20
N ALA A 83 12.81 -0.01 1.53
CA ALA A 83 13.58 -0.95 2.35
C ALA A 83 13.11 -2.41 2.17
N ALA A 84 11.82 -2.62 1.93
CA ALA A 84 11.25 -3.93 1.61
C ALA A 84 11.50 -4.37 0.15
N GLY A 85 12.12 -3.55 -0.69
CA GLY A 85 12.36 -3.83 -2.11
C GLY A 85 11.13 -3.66 -2.99
N THR A 86 10.21 -2.79 -2.61
CA THR A 86 8.96 -2.51 -3.33
C THR A 86 8.66 -1.00 -3.38
N SER A 87 7.51 -0.62 -3.90
CA SER A 87 7.09 0.79 -4.01
C SER A 87 5.58 0.92 -3.85
N PHE A 88 5.07 2.16 -3.90
CA PHE A 88 3.63 2.43 -3.89
C PHE A 88 2.87 1.79 -5.07
N GLU A 89 3.52 1.50 -6.18
CA GLU A 89 2.93 0.81 -7.33
C GLU A 89 2.43 -0.60 -7.00
N HIS A 90 3.03 -1.21 -5.98
CA HIS A 90 2.73 -2.57 -5.55
C HIS A 90 1.95 -2.62 -4.23
N VAL A 91 1.52 -1.48 -3.71
CA VAL A 91 0.67 -1.43 -2.53
C VAL A 91 -0.73 -1.93 -2.88
N VAL A 92 -1.20 -2.91 -2.14
CA VAL A 92 -2.49 -3.58 -2.38
C VAL A 92 -3.53 -3.24 -1.32
N LYS A 93 -3.09 -2.82 -0.14
CA LYS A 93 -3.96 -2.38 0.96
C LYS A 93 -3.35 -1.20 1.70
N ILE A 94 -4.20 -0.24 2.07
CA ILE A 94 -3.88 0.85 2.99
C ILE A 94 -4.96 0.90 4.07
N THR A 95 -4.55 1.03 5.34
CA THR A 95 -5.46 1.34 6.45
C THR A 95 -5.03 2.64 7.09
N TRP A 96 -5.99 3.52 7.30
CA TRP A 96 -5.80 4.85 7.88
C TRP A 96 -6.45 4.89 9.24
N PHE A 97 -5.75 5.39 10.21
CA PHE A 97 -6.26 5.74 11.53
C PHE A 97 -6.14 7.25 11.69
N VAL A 98 -7.27 7.94 11.73
CA VAL A 98 -7.30 9.41 11.81
C VAL A 98 -7.96 9.82 13.11
N ARG A 99 -7.22 10.56 13.95
CA ARG A 99 -7.73 11.03 15.23
C ARG A 99 -8.85 12.04 15.00
N ASP A 100 -9.95 11.86 15.75
CA ASP A 100 -11.12 12.74 15.73
C ASP A 100 -11.63 13.05 14.31
N TYR A 101 -11.61 12.00 13.43
CA TYR A 101 -11.94 12.13 12.02
C TYR A 101 -13.28 12.84 11.79
N LYS A 102 -13.27 13.77 10.86
CA LYS A 102 -14.46 14.45 10.31
C LYS A 102 -14.45 14.36 8.78
N PRO A 103 -15.63 14.34 8.13
CA PRO A 103 -15.70 14.19 6.66
C PRO A 103 -14.96 15.26 5.86
N ASP A 104 -14.83 16.48 6.39
CA ASP A 104 -14.10 17.60 5.79
C ASP A 104 -12.58 17.39 5.76
N MET A 105 -12.05 16.45 6.52
CA MET A 105 -10.63 16.06 6.49
C MET A 105 -10.30 15.21 5.25
N LEU A 106 -11.29 14.50 4.68
CA LEU A 106 -11.06 13.56 3.58
C LEU A 106 -10.40 14.17 2.33
N PRO A 107 -10.77 15.37 1.87
CA PRO A 107 -10.09 16.01 0.73
C PRO A 107 -8.59 16.21 0.95
N VAL A 108 -8.19 16.64 2.14
CA VAL A 108 -6.77 16.85 2.50
C VAL A 108 -6.00 15.54 2.45
N LEU A 109 -6.56 14.47 3.04
CA LEU A 109 -5.94 13.14 3.04
C LEU A 109 -5.76 12.61 1.62
N ARG A 110 -6.80 12.76 0.77
CA ARG A 110 -6.79 12.32 -0.63
C ARG A 110 -5.81 13.12 -1.49
N ASP A 111 -5.71 14.43 -1.30
CA ASP A 111 -4.76 15.28 -2.01
C ASP A 111 -3.33 14.79 -1.82
N VAL A 112 -2.94 14.48 -0.60
CA VAL A 112 -1.62 13.92 -0.31
C VAL A 112 -1.46 12.53 -0.93
N ARG A 113 -2.38 11.59 -0.64
CA ARG A 113 -2.31 10.20 -1.12
C ARG A 113 -2.18 10.12 -2.64
N ASN A 114 -2.97 10.90 -3.39
CA ASN A 114 -3.04 10.82 -4.85
C ASN A 114 -1.72 11.15 -5.55
N ARG A 115 -0.76 11.72 -4.84
CA ARG A 115 0.60 11.95 -5.34
C ARG A 115 1.51 10.73 -5.23
N TYR A 116 1.06 9.69 -4.51
CA TYR A 116 1.84 8.49 -4.24
C TYR A 116 1.25 7.23 -4.88
N VAL A 117 -0.06 7.10 -4.93
CA VAL A 117 -0.74 5.90 -5.45
C VAL A 117 -1.27 6.10 -6.86
N ASN A 118 -1.39 5.00 -7.62
CA ASN A 118 -2.08 5.02 -8.90
C ASN A 118 -3.59 5.23 -8.67
N THR A 119 -4.09 6.39 -9.07
CA THR A 119 -5.51 6.75 -8.88
C THR A 119 -6.44 6.04 -9.85
N ALA A 120 -5.94 5.47 -10.95
CA ALA A 120 -6.74 4.67 -11.89
C ALA A 120 -6.97 3.25 -11.38
N ALA A 121 -6.03 2.72 -10.58
CA ALA A 121 -6.11 1.42 -9.94
C ALA A 121 -5.64 1.54 -8.48
N PRO A 122 -6.43 2.23 -7.62
CA PRO A 122 -6.03 2.47 -6.24
C PRO A 122 -6.09 1.19 -5.41
N PRO A 123 -5.26 1.07 -4.36
CA PRO A 123 -5.30 -0.07 -3.46
C PRO A 123 -6.65 -0.20 -2.74
N ALA A 124 -6.92 -1.39 -2.21
CA ALA A 124 -7.98 -1.54 -1.23
C ALA A 124 -7.69 -0.62 -0.04
N SER A 125 -8.72 0.07 0.47
CA SER A 125 -8.50 1.10 1.50
C SER A 125 -9.59 1.06 2.56
N SER A 126 -9.18 1.23 3.82
CA SER A 126 -10.08 1.47 4.95
C SER A 126 -9.64 2.73 5.67
N LEU A 127 -10.59 3.59 6.03
CA LEU A 127 -10.35 4.77 6.86
C LEU A 127 -11.15 4.61 8.15
N VAL A 128 -10.46 4.72 9.27
CA VAL A 128 -11.02 4.56 10.62
C VAL A 128 -10.77 5.84 11.39
N GLY A 129 -11.85 6.46 11.89
CA GLY A 129 -11.76 7.51 12.89
C GLY A 129 -11.47 6.87 14.26
N VAL A 130 -10.46 7.38 14.96
CA VAL A 130 -10.07 6.92 16.30
C VAL A 130 -10.08 8.08 17.29
N ALA A 131 -10.37 7.80 18.55
CA ALA A 131 -10.35 8.82 19.60
C ALA A 131 -8.93 9.29 19.93
N ALA A 132 -7.93 8.39 19.83
CA ALA A 132 -6.52 8.68 20.10
C ALA A 132 -5.61 7.78 19.29
N LEU A 133 -4.41 8.25 19.00
CA LEU A 133 -3.26 7.47 18.59
C LEU A 133 -2.33 7.30 19.81
N PHE A 134 -1.25 6.54 19.65
CA PHE A 134 -0.38 6.19 20.78
C PHE A 134 0.30 7.40 21.46
N GLN A 135 0.33 8.56 20.82
CA GLN A 135 0.70 9.85 21.43
C GLN A 135 -0.26 10.95 20.99
N GLY A 136 -0.55 11.88 21.90
CA GLY A 136 -1.63 12.87 21.78
C GLY A 136 -1.50 13.89 20.63
N ASP A 137 -0.30 14.12 20.10
CA ASP A 137 -0.07 15.13 19.04
C ASP A 137 -0.13 14.53 17.63
N TYR A 138 -0.19 13.21 17.48
CA TYR A 138 -0.41 12.59 16.19
C TYR A 138 -1.88 12.70 15.78
N LEU A 139 -2.09 13.11 14.53
CA LEU A 139 -3.40 13.25 13.92
C LEU A 139 -3.73 12.08 12.98
N ILE A 140 -2.69 11.39 12.51
CA ILE A 140 -2.82 10.32 11.53
C ILE A 140 -1.74 9.26 11.70
N GLU A 141 -2.14 8.02 11.51
CA GLU A 141 -1.28 6.86 11.34
C GLU A 141 -1.75 6.07 10.12
N VAL A 142 -0.84 5.53 9.33
CA VAL A 142 -1.18 4.75 8.13
C VAL A 142 -0.29 3.51 8.05
N GLU A 143 -0.93 2.35 7.89
CA GLU A 143 -0.28 1.08 7.59
C GLU A 143 -0.54 0.66 6.14
N ALA A 144 0.31 -0.21 5.61
CA ALA A 144 0.17 -0.71 4.25
C ALA A 144 0.58 -2.18 4.11
N VAL A 145 -0.02 -2.85 3.12
CA VAL A 145 0.45 -4.14 2.62
C VAL A 145 0.83 -3.98 1.15
N ALA A 146 1.99 -4.48 0.77
CA ALA A 146 2.48 -4.43 -0.60
C ALA A 146 3.01 -5.78 -1.07
N VAL A 147 2.94 -6.03 -2.36
CA VAL A 147 3.65 -7.16 -3.01
C VAL A 147 5.10 -6.75 -3.24
N VAL A 148 6.02 -7.66 -2.94
CA VAL A 148 7.43 -7.51 -3.29
C VAL A 148 7.67 -8.23 -4.60
N PRO A 149 8.00 -7.53 -5.69
CA PRO A 149 8.25 -8.17 -6.98
C PRO A 149 9.42 -9.16 -6.89
N ALA A 150 9.35 -10.24 -7.66
CA ALA A 150 10.52 -11.11 -7.84
C ALA A 150 11.67 -10.29 -8.47
N LYS A 151 12.87 -10.43 -7.93
CA LYS A 151 14.05 -9.85 -8.60
C LYS A 151 14.19 -10.53 -9.97
N LYS A 152 14.25 -9.71 -11.01
CA LYS A 152 14.60 -10.16 -12.36
C LYS A 152 16.03 -10.64 -12.42
#